data_5a801656382e08353121342e4c879bf5
#
_entry.id   5a801656382e08353121342e4c879bf5
#
_cell.length_a   1.000
_cell.length_b   1.000
_cell.length_c   1.000
_cell.angle_alpha   90.00
_cell.angle_beta   90.00
_cell.angle_gamma   90.00
#
_symmetry.space_group_name_H-M   'P 1'
#
loop_
_entity.id
_entity.type
_entity.pdbx_description
1 polymer ?
#
loop_
_entity_poly.entity_id
_entity_poly.type
_entity_poly.pdbx_seq_one_letter_code
_entity_poly.pdbx_strand_id
1 'polypeptide(L)'
;MIEYPKQGVLSKEILKEGKMDCTLFCMVSGTEISEHTSTKQGIVYVIEGQGIFNLEGKDIEMKKGVLIYMKENAVHSLKANENTSFLLILTEKTK
;
A
#
# COMPACT_ATOMS: atom_id res chain seq x y z
N MET A 1 5.01 12.19 -11.11
CA MET A 1 3.94 11.48 -10.40
C MET A 1 4.33 11.11 -8.98
N ILE A 2 5.50 10.50 -8.78
CA ILE A 2 5.95 10.18 -7.43
C ILE A 2 6.45 11.44 -6.76
N GLU A 3 5.87 11.75 -5.62
CA GLU A 3 6.15 12.98 -4.90
C GLU A 3 6.04 12.71 -3.42
N TYR A 4 7.11 12.98 -2.68
CA TYR A 4 7.11 12.73 -1.24
C TYR A 4 6.81 14.01 -0.47
N PRO A 5 5.89 13.96 0.50
CA PRO A 5 5.64 15.13 1.35
C PRO A 5 6.79 15.32 2.32
N LYS A 6 6.78 16.41 3.07
CA LYS A 6 7.83 16.65 4.07
C LYS A 6 7.77 15.62 5.20
N GLN A 7 6.57 15.16 5.51
CA GLN A 7 6.37 14.11 6.52
C GLN A 7 5.06 13.40 6.22
N GLY A 8 4.94 12.17 6.69
CA GLY A 8 3.72 11.41 6.55
C GLY A 8 3.55 10.75 5.21
N VAL A 9 2.32 10.68 4.76
CA VAL A 9 1.93 9.96 3.56
C VAL A 9 1.13 10.88 2.64
N LEU A 10 1.50 10.90 1.37
CA LEU A 10 0.72 11.57 0.34
C LEU A 10 0.07 10.48 -0.51
N SER A 11 -1.24 10.53 -0.66
CA SER A 11 -1.94 9.58 -1.52
C SER A 11 -2.58 10.31 -2.69
N LYS A 12 -2.52 9.70 -3.87
CA LYS A 12 -3.10 10.25 -5.09
C LYS A 12 -3.95 9.18 -5.75
N GLU A 13 -5.23 9.48 -5.97
CA GLU A 13 -6.11 8.58 -6.70
C GLU A 13 -5.71 8.60 -8.17
N ILE A 14 -5.34 7.45 -8.69
CA ILE A 14 -4.93 7.31 -10.10
C ILE A 14 -6.12 6.91 -10.96
N LEU A 15 -6.93 5.99 -10.45
CA LEU A 15 -8.07 5.46 -11.19
C LEU A 15 -9.17 5.08 -10.23
N LYS A 16 -10.40 5.44 -10.57
CA LYS A 16 -11.57 4.94 -9.86
C LYS A 16 -12.62 4.61 -10.92
N GLU A 17 -12.85 3.34 -11.13
CA GLU A 17 -13.73 2.88 -12.19
C GLU A 17 -14.56 1.70 -11.70
N GLY A 18 -15.86 1.91 -11.57
CA GLY A 18 -16.74 0.87 -11.09
C GLY A 18 -16.36 0.38 -9.69
N LYS A 19 -16.02 -0.91 -9.59
CA LYS A 19 -15.68 -1.55 -8.33
C LYS A 19 -14.17 -1.61 -8.07
N MET A 20 -13.38 -0.95 -8.92
CA MET A 20 -11.93 -0.96 -8.81
C MET A 20 -11.41 0.45 -8.59
N ASP A 21 -10.42 0.58 -7.71
CA ASP A 21 -9.69 1.82 -7.58
C ASP A 21 -8.19 1.55 -7.45
N CYS A 22 -7.40 2.53 -7.87
CA CYS A 22 -5.95 2.45 -7.82
C CYS A 22 -5.44 3.76 -7.24
N THR A 23 -4.67 3.67 -6.16
CA THR A 23 -4.14 4.83 -5.46
C THR A 23 -2.63 4.71 -5.34
N LEU A 24 -1.94 5.81 -5.63
CA LEU A 24 -0.50 5.90 -5.42
C LEU A 24 -0.25 6.44 -4.02
N PHE A 25 0.57 5.71 -3.25
CA PHE A 25 0.98 6.14 -1.92
C PHE A 25 2.46 6.48 -1.93
N CYS A 26 2.81 7.61 -1.34
CA CYS A 26 4.19 8.03 -1.19
C CYS A 26 4.44 8.29 0.29
N MET A 27 5.20 7.41 0.93
CA MET A 27 5.47 7.46 2.37
C MET A 27 6.88 7.96 2.64
N VAL A 28 7.00 8.96 3.47
CA VAL A 28 8.31 9.46 3.89
C VAL A 28 8.96 8.47 4.86
N SER A 29 10.28 8.36 4.78
CA SER A 29 11.07 7.55 5.71
C SER A 29 10.64 7.77 7.16
N GLY A 30 10.43 6.69 7.90
CA GLY A 30 10.01 6.72 9.30
C GLY A 30 8.52 6.77 9.52
N THR A 31 7.72 6.87 8.46
CA THR A 31 6.27 6.90 8.58
C THR A 31 5.72 5.50 8.77
N GLU A 32 4.68 5.39 9.60
CA GLU A 32 3.99 4.12 9.82
C GLU A 32 2.51 4.30 9.57
N ILE A 33 1.89 3.27 9.02
CA ILE A 33 0.43 3.17 8.89
C ILE A 33 0.02 2.04 9.81
N SER A 34 -0.77 2.36 10.84
CA SER A 34 -1.18 1.39 11.85
C SER A 34 -2.08 0.30 11.27
N GLU A 35 -2.30 -0.74 12.06
CA GLU A 35 -3.12 -1.87 11.64
C GLU A 35 -4.52 -1.42 11.23
N HIS A 36 -4.97 -1.93 10.11
CA HIS A 36 -6.31 -1.67 9.60
C HIS A 36 -6.71 -2.78 8.63
N THR A 37 -7.96 -2.75 8.21
CA THR A 37 -8.51 -3.71 7.27
C THR A 37 -9.19 -2.97 6.13
N SER A 38 -9.40 -3.69 5.03
CA SER A 38 -10.23 -3.20 3.93
C SER A 38 -11.26 -4.27 3.61
N THR A 39 -12.46 -3.85 3.28
CA THR A 39 -13.51 -4.79 2.86
C THR A 39 -13.26 -5.32 1.45
N LYS A 40 -12.35 -4.68 0.72
CA LYS A 40 -11.99 -5.08 -0.63
C LYS A 40 -10.69 -5.88 -0.63
N GLN A 41 -10.55 -6.76 -1.60
CA GLN A 41 -9.26 -7.41 -1.82
C GLN A 41 -8.34 -6.42 -2.52
N GLY A 42 -7.03 -6.61 -2.40
CA GLY A 42 -6.09 -5.64 -2.93
C GLY A 42 -4.76 -6.23 -3.37
N ILE A 43 -4.10 -5.48 -4.23
CA ILE A 43 -2.75 -5.78 -4.67
C ILE A 43 -1.91 -4.53 -4.39
N VAL A 44 -0.78 -4.73 -3.73
CA VAL A 44 0.21 -3.68 -3.50
C VAL A 44 1.38 -3.94 -4.43
N TYR A 45 1.74 -2.94 -5.23
CA TYR A 45 2.91 -3.02 -6.10
C TYR A 45 3.90 -1.95 -5.68
N VAL A 46 5.08 -2.36 -5.18
CA VAL A 46 6.09 -1.42 -4.70
C VAL A 46 6.88 -0.86 -5.88
N ILE A 47 6.86 0.47 -6.01
CA ILE A 47 7.57 1.16 -7.10
C ILE A 47 9.02 1.41 -6.71
N GLU A 48 9.25 1.92 -5.51
CA GLU A 48 10.60 2.19 -5.01
C GLU A 48 10.59 2.29 -3.49
N GLY A 49 11.76 2.19 -2.89
CA GLY A 49 11.94 2.40 -1.46
C GLY A 49 12.28 1.13 -0.71
N GLN A 50 12.10 1.20 0.60
CA GLN A 50 12.31 0.06 1.47
C GLN A 50 11.46 0.21 2.72
N GLY A 51 10.79 -0.86 3.09
CA GLY A 51 9.92 -0.86 4.26
C GLY A 51 9.45 -2.26 4.58
N ILE A 52 8.52 -2.32 5.52
CA ILE A 52 7.93 -3.59 5.95
C ILE A 52 6.42 -3.49 5.82
N PHE A 53 5.84 -4.48 5.17
CA PHE A 53 4.40 -4.65 5.07
C PHE A 53 4.03 -5.86 5.94
N ASN A 54 3.34 -5.61 7.05
CA ASN A 54 2.90 -6.71 7.90
C ASN A 54 1.51 -7.12 7.45
N LEU A 55 1.38 -8.38 7.05
CA LEU A 55 0.11 -8.92 6.57
C LEU A 55 -0.24 -10.14 7.40
N GLU A 56 -1.32 -10.03 8.16
CA GLU A 56 -1.82 -11.09 9.03
C GLU A 56 -0.73 -11.65 9.93
N GLY A 57 0.09 -10.76 10.50
CA GLY A 57 1.18 -11.11 11.42
C GLY A 57 2.50 -11.47 10.76
N LYS A 58 2.56 -11.48 9.42
CA LYS A 58 3.78 -11.80 8.69
C LYS A 58 4.40 -10.54 8.09
N ASP A 59 5.70 -10.37 8.31
CA ASP A 59 6.44 -9.26 7.72
C ASP A 59 6.86 -9.60 6.29
N ILE A 60 6.56 -8.70 5.37
CA ILE A 60 6.95 -8.82 3.97
C ILE A 60 7.80 -7.60 3.65
N GLU A 61 9.00 -7.83 3.12
CA GLU A 61 9.89 -6.73 2.75
C GLU A 61 9.32 -6.00 1.54
N MET A 62 9.21 -4.67 1.66
CA MET A 62 8.80 -3.82 0.55
C MET A 62 10.05 -3.26 -0.12
N LYS A 63 10.24 -3.63 -1.37
CA LYS A 63 11.32 -3.10 -2.20
C LYS A 63 10.84 -3.10 -3.64
N LYS A 64 11.57 -2.41 -4.51
CA LYS A 64 11.18 -2.24 -5.90
C LYS A 64 10.76 -3.56 -6.55
N GLY A 65 9.57 -3.57 -7.12
CA GLY A 65 9.05 -4.71 -7.86
C GLY A 65 8.31 -5.74 -7.04
N VAL A 66 8.28 -5.60 -5.72
CA VAL A 66 7.54 -6.55 -4.86
C VAL A 66 6.05 -6.35 -5.05
N LEU A 67 5.34 -7.47 -5.17
CA LEU A 67 3.90 -7.50 -5.35
C LEU A 67 3.28 -8.29 -4.20
N ILE A 68 2.31 -7.67 -3.50
CA ILE A 68 1.68 -8.28 -2.33
C ILE A 68 0.19 -8.38 -2.57
N TYR A 69 -0.36 -9.57 -2.39
CA TYR A 69 -1.82 -9.77 -2.48
C TYR A 69 -2.43 -9.80 -1.09
N MET A 70 -3.51 -9.05 -0.91
CA MET A 70 -4.30 -9.06 0.33
C MET A 70 -5.71 -9.51 0.01
N LYS A 71 -6.18 -10.51 0.71
CA LYS A 71 -7.59 -10.85 0.60
C LYS A 71 -8.43 -9.85 1.40
N GLU A 72 -9.73 -9.84 1.15
CA GLU A 72 -10.64 -8.96 1.89
C GLU A 72 -10.52 -9.19 3.40
N ASN A 73 -10.63 -8.12 4.16
CA ASN A 73 -10.58 -8.11 5.63
C ASN A 73 -9.25 -8.54 6.24
N ALA A 74 -8.19 -8.67 5.44
CA ALA A 74 -6.87 -9.00 5.98
C ALA A 74 -6.34 -7.85 6.81
N VAL A 75 -5.83 -8.15 8.00
CA VAL A 75 -5.24 -7.14 8.88
C VAL A 75 -3.83 -6.83 8.39
N HIS A 76 -3.54 -5.55 8.17
CA HIS A 76 -2.24 -5.16 7.66
C HIS A 76 -1.79 -3.82 8.21
N SER A 77 -0.47 -3.62 8.22
CA SER A 77 0.17 -2.39 8.63
C SER A 77 1.44 -2.20 7.82
N LEU A 78 1.95 -0.97 7.79
CA LEU A 78 3.13 -0.64 6.99
C LEU A 78 4.09 0.25 7.77
N LYS A 79 5.37 0.11 7.46
CA LYS A 79 6.41 0.98 7.99
C LYS A 79 7.42 1.26 6.89
N ALA A 80 7.67 2.53 6.62
CA ALA A 80 8.66 2.94 5.62
C ALA A 80 10.00 3.18 6.32
N ASN A 81 11.03 2.43 5.91
CA ASN A 81 12.40 2.64 6.41
C ASN A 81 13.11 3.69 5.60
N GLU A 82 12.73 3.84 4.33
CA GLU A 82 13.18 4.89 3.42
C GLU A 82 11.94 5.46 2.75
N ASN A 83 12.10 6.53 1.98
CA ASN A 83 10.98 7.03 1.19
C ASN A 83 10.50 5.90 0.29
N THR A 84 9.25 5.53 0.43
CA THR A 84 8.68 4.35 -0.23
C THR A 84 7.40 4.72 -0.96
N SER A 85 7.30 4.33 -2.22
CA SER A 85 6.09 4.54 -2.99
C SER A 85 5.55 3.22 -3.53
N PHE A 86 4.23 3.11 -3.55
CA PHE A 86 3.58 1.91 -4.02
C PHE A 86 2.19 2.23 -4.55
N LEU A 87 1.71 1.37 -5.44
CA LEU A 87 0.34 1.41 -5.92
C LEU A 87 -0.49 0.45 -5.11
N LEU A 88 -1.68 0.89 -4.72
CA LEU A 88 -2.65 0.02 -4.07
C LEU A 88 -3.85 -0.09 -5.00
N ILE A 89 -4.10 -1.30 -5.47
CA ILE A 89 -5.24 -1.58 -6.34
C ILE A 89 -6.25 -2.36 -5.52
N LEU A 90 -7.42 -1.77 -5.32
CA LEU A 90 -8.49 -2.41 -4.56
C LEU A 90 -9.63 -2.75 -5.50
N THR A 91 -10.21 -3.92 -5.33
CA THR A 91 -11.36 -4.34 -6.13
C THR A 91 -12.30 -5.17 -5.27
N GLU A 92 -13.60 -4.96 -5.47
CA GLU A 92 -14.59 -5.76 -4.77
C GLU A 92 -14.58 -7.17 -5.33
N LYS A 93 -14.75 -8.14 -4.42
CA LYS A 93 -14.80 -9.53 -4.82
C LYS A 93 -16.14 -9.80 -5.48
N THR A 94 -16.10 -10.41 -6.67
CA THR A 94 -17.30 -10.80 -7.38
C THR A 94 -17.80 -12.13 -6.81
N LYS A 95 -19.12 -12.24 -6.71
CA LYS A 95 -19.75 -13.50 -6.29
C LYS A 95 -20.20 -14.28 -7.51
#